data_a6722effe7c38c3fd6c4dc60d53ae19e
#
_entry.id   a6722effe7c38c3fd6c4dc60d53ae19e
#
_cell.length_a   1.000
_cell.length_b   1.000
_cell.length_c   1.000
_cell.angle_alpha   90.00
_cell.angle_beta   90.00
_cell.angle_gamma   90.00
#
_symmetry.space_group_name_H-M   'P 1'
#
loop_
_entity.id
_entity.type
_entity.pdbx_description
1 polymer ?
#
loop_
_entity_poly.entity_id
_entity_poly.type
_entity_poly.pdbx_seq_one_letter_code
_entity_poly.pdbx_strand_id
1 'polypeptide(L)'
;MGVTTQFFDNSLRILEQAKLHTTFFTLIHMKTHSPFLVLMLFALMFGLNAHAQQSLRESYVEEYAQLSVSEMNRSGIPASITLAQGILESGIGQSELARKSNNHFGIKCHSDWKGAKVYHDDDAKGECFRKYNKPQHSFEDHTDFLMRGSRYAFLFELDPGDYKSWARGLKKAGYATAPDYADRLIKIIEDEMLYRFDDPGSSTPSLTGGKGPVLDKKGRPVTNARERFVLRRIQNEGTRVVFVRFQKGDRLEYIADSLHLSTAALLQFNDWTHEVVVAEGERVYVDEKKGRGAAKTTVVRVGETMHSISQREQMKLAKLYKFNDFPVGYQPMVGDEIRLRRLSLLKRVRGK
;
A
#
# COMPACT_ATOMS: atom_id res chain seq x y z
N MET A 1 21.14 -15.14 17.98
CA MET A 1 22.00 -14.64 16.92
C MET A 1 21.11 -14.15 15.83
N GLY A 2 21.16 -12.84 15.55
CA GLY A 2 20.26 -12.19 14.59
C GLY A 2 20.63 -12.55 13.15
N VAL A 3 19.64 -12.54 12.28
CA VAL A 3 19.85 -12.55 10.84
C VAL A 3 20.41 -11.19 10.46
N THR A 4 21.59 -11.12 9.86
CA THR A 4 22.21 -9.84 9.51
C THR A 4 21.92 -9.48 8.07
N THR A 5 21.21 -8.40 7.91
CA THR A 5 20.76 -7.84 6.61
C THR A 5 21.83 -6.99 5.90
N GLN A 6 23.02 -6.87 6.46
CA GLN A 6 23.99 -5.85 6.02
C GLN A 6 24.78 -6.22 4.75
N PHE A 7 24.86 -7.50 4.38
CA PHE A 7 25.72 -7.93 3.28
C PHE A 7 25.03 -8.08 1.92
N PHE A 8 23.71 -8.29 1.91
CA PHE A 8 22.96 -8.42 0.65
C PHE A 8 22.90 -7.12 -0.17
N ASP A 9 22.98 -5.98 0.51
CA ASP A 9 22.98 -4.66 -0.15
C ASP A 9 24.33 -4.35 -0.81
N ASN A 10 25.43 -4.89 -0.27
CA ASN A 10 26.78 -4.61 -0.78
C ASN A 10 27.16 -5.45 -2.01
N SER A 11 26.76 -6.70 -2.11
CA SER A 11 27.17 -7.56 -3.24
C SER A 11 26.45 -7.20 -4.54
N LEU A 12 25.18 -6.86 -4.48
CA LEU A 12 24.42 -6.32 -5.62
C LEU A 12 24.92 -4.91 -6.00
N ARG A 13 25.20 -4.06 -5.01
CA ARG A 13 25.79 -2.74 -5.25
C ARG A 13 27.19 -2.82 -5.88
N ILE A 14 28.03 -3.76 -5.46
CA ILE A 14 29.39 -3.90 -5.98
C ILE A 14 29.39 -4.42 -7.42
N LEU A 15 28.54 -5.38 -7.78
CA LEU A 15 28.41 -5.90 -9.15
C LEU A 15 27.72 -4.90 -10.09
N GLU A 16 26.71 -4.18 -9.63
CA GLU A 16 26.10 -3.09 -10.37
C GLU A 16 27.04 -1.87 -10.47
N GLN A 17 27.73 -1.52 -9.39
CA GLN A 17 28.75 -0.47 -9.43
C GLN A 17 29.93 -0.82 -10.33
N ALA A 18 30.39 -2.06 -10.35
CA ALA A 18 31.48 -2.47 -11.26
C ALA A 18 31.03 -2.42 -12.75
N LYS A 19 29.80 -2.82 -13.07
CA LYS A 19 29.24 -2.66 -14.42
C LYS A 19 28.98 -1.19 -14.77
N LEU A 20 28.47 -0.40 -13.82
CA LEU A 20 28.30 1.04 -13.99
C LEU A 20 29.63 1.78 -14.14
N HIS A 21 30.67 1.40 -13.38
CA HIS A 21 32.00 1.99 -13.50
C HIS A 21 32.63 1.71 -14.88
N THR A 22 32.48 0.49 -15.42
CA THR A 22 33.02 0.16 -16.74
C THR A 22 32.29 0.92 -17.84
N THR A 23 30.97 1.04 -17.76
CA THR A 23 30.17 1.82 -18.72
C THR A 23 30.40 3.33 -18.54
N PHE A 24 30.61 3.80 -17.32
CA PHE A 24 30.90 5.19 -17.00
C PHE A 24 32.27 5.63 -17.52
N PHE A 25 33.31 4.77 -17.41
CA PHE A 25 34.65 5.05 -17.93
C PHE A 25 34.66 5.12 -19.46
N THR A 26 33.82 4.32 -20.12
CA THR A 26 33.72 4.36 -21.61
C THR A 26 32.96 5.61 -22.08
N LEU A 27 31.96 6.09 -21.33
CA LEU A 27 31.19 7.31 -21.65
C LEU A 27 31.98 8.61 -21.39
N ILE A 28 32.87 8.64 -20.39
CA ILE A 28 33.72 9.82 -20.07
C ILE A 28 34.79 10.04 -21.15
N HIS A 29 35.17 8.99 -21.87
CA HIS A 29 36.14 9.12 -22.99
C HIS A 29 35.50 9.63 -24.29
N MET A 30 34.17 9.67 -24.39
CA MET A 30 33.54 10.42 -25.48
C MET A 30 33.55 11.90 -25.12
N LYS A 31 34.24 12.73 -25.89
CA LYS A 31 34.25 14.20 -25.82
C LYS A 31 32.82 14.75 -25.97
N THR A 32 32.01 14.63 -24.95
CA THR A 32 30.68 15.27 -24.91
C THR A 32 30.86 16.70 -24.41
N HIS A 33 30.64 17.66 -25.28
CA HIS A 33 30.77 19.10 -25.01
C HIS A 33 29.66 19.68 -24.14
N SER A 34 28.79 18.83 -23.55
CA SER A 34 27.68 19.30 -22.71
C SER A 34 27.57 18.50 -21.40
N PRO A 35 27.89 19.09 -20.24
CA PRO A 35 27.66 18.47 -18.92
C PRO A 35 26.15 18.20 -18.66
N PHE A 36 25.29 18.92 -19.34
CA PHE A 36 23.84 18.75 -19.25
C PHE A 36 23.37 17.39 -19.82
N LEU A 37 23.99 16.93 -20.93
CA LEU A 37 23.66 15.63 -21.53
C LEU A 37 24.06 14.47 -20.61
N VAL A 38 25.21 14.58 -19.95
CA VAL A 38 25.69 13.58 -18.97
C VAL A 38 24.76 13.52 -17.76
N LEU A 39 24.33 14.67 -17.25
CA LEU A 39 23.37 14.74 -16.12
C LEU A 39 22.01 14.16 -16.49
N MET A 40 21.53 14.43 -17.71
CA MET A 40 20.26 13.90 -18.22
C MET A 40 20.29 12.38 -18.41
N LEU A 41 21.39 11.83 -18.93
CA LEU A 41 21.60 10.38 -19.05
C LEU A 41 21.69 9.71 -17.67
N PHE A 42 22.34 10.37 -16.72
CA PHE A 42 22.43 9.88 -15.34
C PHE A 42 21.04 9.84 -14.66
N ALA A 43 20.26 10.91 -14.80
CA ALA A 43 18.89 10.97 -14.29
C ALA A 43 17.97 9.91 -14.94
N LEU A 44 18.14 9.66 -16.25
CA LEU A 44 17.40 8.64 -16.98
C LEU A 44 17.74 7.22 -16.48
N MET A 45 19.04 6.94 -16.27
CA MET A 45 19.50 5.64 -15.74
C MET A 45 19.02 5.39 -14.30
N PHE A 46 19.03 6.42 -13.45
CA PHE A 46 18.45 6.31 -12.09
C PHE A 46 16.95 6.07 -12.13
N GLY A 47 16.21 6.75 -13.00
CA GLY A 47 14.78 6.56 -13.17
C GLY A 47 14.42 5.15 -13.64
N LEU A 48 15.17 4.59 -14.59
CA LEU A 48 14.96 3.23 -15.10
C LEU A 48 15.22 2.15 -14.04
N ASN A 49 16.26 2.32 -13.21
CA ASN A 49 16.56 1.36 -12.13
C ASN A 49 15.51 1.38 -11.01
N ALA A 50 15.06 2.57 -10.59
CA ALA A 50 14.01 2.71 -9.60
C ALA A 50 12.70 2.06 -10.08
N HIS A 51 12.38 2.25 -11.35
CA HIS A 51 11.20 1.66 -11.97
C HIS A 51 11.26 0.13 -12.06
N ALA A 52 12.41 -0.43 -12.46
CA ALA A 52 12.60 -1.88 -12.52
C ALA A 52 12.47 -2.52 -11.12
N GLN A 53 13.04 -1.89 -10.09
CA GLN A 53 12.97 -2.39 -8.73
C GLN A 53 11.55 -2.34 -8.16
N GLN A 54 10.78 -1.30 -8.48
CA GLN A 54 9.37 -1.20 -8.11
C GLN A 54 8.54 -2.32 -8.75
N SER A 55 8.72 -2.58 -10.04
CA SER A 55 8.04 -3.68 -10.76
C SER A 55 8.35 -5.05 -10.16
N LEU A 56 9.58 -5.29 -9.70
CA LEU A 56 9.98 -6.54 -9.04
C LEU A 56 9.29 -6.70 -7.68
N ARG A 57 9.18 -5.63 -6.88
CA ARG A 57 8.47 -5.69 -5.59
C ARG A 57 7.00 -6.02 -5.77
N GLU A 58 6.36 -5.40 -6.74
CA GLU A 58 4.96 -5.68 -7.06
C GLU A 58 4.74 -7.13 -7.46
N SER A 59 5.61 -7.68 -8.32
CA SER A 59 5.57 -9.07 -8.71
C SER A 59 5.78 -10.02 -7.52
N TYR A 60 6.68 -9.66 -6.59
CA TYR A 60 6.90 -10.41 -5.37
C TYR A 60 5.63 -10.41 -4.49
N VAL A 61 5.03 -9.25 -4.31
CA VAL A 61 3.77 -9.14 -3.54
C VAL A 61 2.64 -9.94 -4.20
N GLU A 62 2.50 -9.86 -5.52
CA GLU A 62 1.50 -10.64 -6.26
C GLU A 62 1.68 -12.15 -6.06
N GLU A 63 2.92 -12.63 -6.05
CA GLU A 63 3.23 -14.05 -5.91
C GLU A 63 3.02 -14.56 -4.48
N TYR A 64 3.43 -13.78 -3.45
CA TYR A 64 3.49 -14.28 -2.08
C TYR A 64 2.42 -13.71 -1.12
N ALA A 65 1.57 -12.78 -1.55
CA ALA A 65 0.56 -12.18 -0.68
C ALA A 65 -0.42 -13.23 -0.11
N GLN A 66 -0.95 -14.12 -0.97
CA GLN A 66 -1.89 -15.15 -0.53
C GLN A 66 -1.25 -16.12 0.46
N LEU A 67 0.00 -16.47 0.23
CA LEU A 67 0.77 -17.34 1.13
C LEU A 67 0.96 -16.66 2.49
N SER A 68 1.34 -15.38 2.49
CA SER A 68 1.52 -14.60 3.73
C SER A 68 0.21 -14.42 4.51
N VAL A 69 -0.92 -14.25 3.85
CA VAL A 69 -2.25 -14.24 4.49
C VAL A 69 -2.58 -15.60 5.08
N SER A 70 -2.27 -16.70 4.37
CA SER A 70 -2.47 -18.05 4.89
C SER A 70 -1.62 -18.29 6.15
N GLU A 71 -0.38 -17.83 6.14
CA GLU A 71 0.51 -17.91 7.29
C GLU A 71 0.05 -17.03 8.46
N MET A 72 -0.47 -15.83 8.18
CA MET A 72 -1.08 -14.97 9.21
C MET A 72 -2.26 -15.68 9.90
N ASN A 73 -3.16 -16.28 9.12
CA ASN A 73 -4.30 -17.02 9.68
C ASN A 73 -3.88 -18.22 10.51
N ARG A 74 -2.74 -18.84 10.19
CA ARG A 74 -2.17 -20.00 10.92
C ARG A 74 -1.40 -19.58 12.17
N SER A 75 -0.60 -18.53 12.08
CA SER A 75 0.40 -18.15 13.08
C SER A 75 0.03 -16.94 13.93
N GLY A 76 -0.85 -16.08 13.45
CA GLY A 76 -1.14 -14.78 14.06
C GLY A 76 -0.13 -13.68 13.73
N ILE A 77 0.91 -13.96 12.93
CA ILE A 77 1.90 -12.96 12.50
C ILE A 77 1.30 -12.17 11.35
N PRO A 78 1.31 -10.81 11.37
CA PRO A 78 0.76 -10.00 10.28
C PRO A 78 1.33 -10.38 8.92
N ALA A 79 0.47 -10.50 7.91
CA ALA A 79 0.88 -10.80 6.54
C ALA A 79 1.82 -9.73 5.98
N SER A 80 1.59 -8.47 6.34
CA SER A 80 2.46 -7.34 5.99
C SER A 80 3.87 -7.49 6.51
N ILE A 81 4.04 -7.97 7.74
CA ILE A 81 5.34 -8.25 8.36
C ILE A 81 6.05 -9.36 7.60
N THR A 82 5.36 -10.49 7.34
CA THR A 82 5.94 -11.63 6.61
C THR A 82 6.36 -11.22 5.21
N LEU A 83 5.52 -10.48 4.47
CA LEU A 83 5.86 -9.96 3.14
C LEU A 83 7.05 -9.00 3.17
N ALA A 84 7.06 -8.03 4.09
CA ALA A 84 8.13 -7.05 4.18
C ALA A 84 9.47 -7.70 4.53
N GLN A 85 9.47 -8.68 5.44
CA GLN A 85 10.66 -9.48 5.75
C GLN A 85 11.11 -10.28 4.52
N GLY A 86 10.20 -10.96 3.83
CA GLY A 86 10.54 -11.69 2.61
C GLY A 86 11.15 -10.79 1.52
N ILE A 87 10.60 -9.61 1.29
CA ILE A 87 11.16 -8.60 0.37
C ILE A 87 12.57 -8.18 0.80
N LEU A 88 12.74 -7.87 2.10
CA LEU A 88 13.99 -7.34 2.65
C LEU A 88 15.10 -8.39 2.66
N GLU A 89 14.81 -9.57 3.22
CA GLU A 89 15.80 -10.62 3.46
C GLU A 89 16.22 -11.36 2.18
N SER A 90 15.30 -11.51 1.22
CA SER A 90 15.59 -12.20 -0.04
C SER A 90 16.09 -11.29 -1.17
N GLY A 91 16.17 -9.97 -0.93
CA GLY A 91 16.40 -9.01 -2.02
C GLY A 91 15.31 -9.12 -3.09
N ILE A 92 14.04 -9.12 -2.67
CA ILE A 92 12.87 -9.27 -3.57
C ILE A 92 12.88 -10.66 -4.28
N GLY A 93 13.33 -11.70 -3.60
CA GLY A 93 13.49 -13.04 -4.19
C GLY A 93 14.67 -13.16 -5.17
N GLN A 94 15.47 -12.10 -5.35
CA GLN A 94 16.54 -12.06 -6.36
C GLN A 94 17.92 -12.42 -5.80
N SER A 95 18.09 -12.54 -4.46
CA SER A 95 19.36 -12.92 -3.89
C SER A 95 19.79 -14.31 -4.35
N GLU A 96 21.10 -14.55 -4.43
CA GLU A 96 21.66 -15.85 -4.81
C GLU A 96 21.17 -16.95 -3.87
N LEU A 97 21.14 -16.68 -2.57
CA LEU A 97 20.63 -17.60 -1.56
C LEU A 97 19.17 -17.96 -1.81
N ALA A 98 18.28 -16.96 -1.98
CA ALA A 98 16.86 -17.20 -2.21
C ALA A 98 16.62 -18.05 -3.48
N ARG A 99 17.30 -17.73 -4.58
CA ARG A 99 17.15 -18.47 -5.85
C ARG A 99 17.67 -19.89 -5.81
N LYS A 100 18.77 -20.15 -5.09
CA LYS A 100 19.39 -21.50 -4.99
C LYS A 100 18.72 -22.39 -3.96
N SER A 101 18.11 -21.80 -2.93
CA SER A 101 17.62 -22.56 -1.78
C SER A 101 16.12 -22.39 -1.50
N ASN A 102 15.41 -21.53 -2.20
CA ASN A 102 14.03 -21.10 -1.87
C ASN A 102 13.90 -20.57 -0.43
N ASN A 103 14.99 -20.07 0.16
CA ASN A 103 15.04 -19.55 1.51
C ASN A 103 14.91 -18.02 1.46
N HIS A 104 13.69 -17.53 1.61
CA HIS A 104 13.36 -16.11 1.49
C HIS A 104 13.65 -15.31 2.76
N PHE A 105 14.02 -15.95 3.86
CA PHE A 105 14.23 -15.29 5.15
C PHE A 105 15.64 -15.49 5.71
N GLY A 106 16.54 -16.09 4.94
CA GLY A 106 17.92 -16.33 5.38
C GLY A 106 18.01 -17.19 6.63
N ILE A 107 17.13 -18.21 6.77
CA ILE A 107 17.12 -19.06 7.96
C ILE A 107 18.33 -19.96 7.92
N LYS A 108 19.22 -19.79 8.93
CA LYS A 108 20.45 -20.59 9.10
C LYS A 108 20.11 -21.99 9.63
N CYS A 109 20.96 -22.97 9.32
CA CYS A 109 20.87 -24.31 9.93
C CYS A 109 21.15 -24.19 11.42
N HIS A 110 20.23 -24.67 12.23
CA HIS A 110 20.47 -24.94 13.65
C HIS A 110 20.71 -26.43 13.85
N SER A 111 21.11 -26.82 15.06
CA SER A 111 21.46 -28.22 15.38
C SER A 111 20.32 -29.23 15.15
N ASP A 112 19.09 -28.74 15.17
CA ASP A 112 17.86 -29.51 14.96
C ASP A 112 17.50 -29.74 13.49
N TRP A 113 18.12 -28.97 12.56
CA TRP A 113 17.79 -29.04 11.13
C TRP A 113 18.29 -30.32 10.47
N LYS A 114 17.35 -31.15 9.98
CA LYS A 114 17.62 -32.41 9.27
C LYS A 114 17.39 -32.33 7.75
N GLY A 115 16.85 -31.19 7.26
CA GLY A 115 16.54 -30.98 5.85
C GLY A 115 17.78 -30.73 4.98
N ALA A 116 17.53 -30.44 3.70
CA ALA A 116 18.56 -30.04 2.74
C ALA A 116 19.24 -28.73 3.15
N LYS A 117 20.49 -28.59 2.76
CA LYS A 117 21.37 -27.48 3.16
C LYS A 117 21.99 -26.80 1.95
N VAL A 118 22.29 -25.53 2.07
CA VAL A 118 23.13 -24.76 1.15
C VAL A 118 24.14 -23.97 1.97
N TYR A 119 25.32 -23.77 1.44
CA TYR A 119 26.37 -22.99 2.08
C TYR A 119 26.55 -21.69 1.32
N HIS A 120 26.59 -20.60 2.04
CA HIS A 120 26.73 -19.26 1.49
C HIS A 120 27.57 -18.39 2.43
N ASP A 121 28.36 -17.49 1.87
CA ASP A 121 29.12 -16.52 2.64
C ASP A 121 28.19 -15.37 3.06
N ASP A 122 28.01 -15.18 4.37
CA ASP A 122 27.22 -14.10 4.98
C ASP A 122 28.08 -13.40 6.05
N ASP A 123 27.77 -13.52 7.33
CA ASP A 123 28.60 -12.97 8.41
C ASP A 123 29.95 -13.68 8.51
N ALA A 124 29.98 -14.96 8.15
CA ALA A 124 31.18 -15.77 8.07
C ALA A 124 31.19 -16.57 6.75
N LYS A 125 32.39 -17.04 6.37
CA LYS A 125 32.53 -17.89 5.18
C LYS A 125 31.88 -19.25 5.39
N GLY A 126 31.13 -19.69 4.39
CA GLY A 126 30.55 -21.04 4.34
C GLY A 126 29.48 -21.29 5.39
N GLU A 127 28.71 -20.30 5.77
CA GLU A 127 27.60 -20.50 6.70
C GLU A 127 26.50 -21.39 6.12
N CYS A 128 25.91 -22.22 6.98
CA CYS A 128 24.87 -23.15 6.60
C CYS A 128 23.49 -22.51 6.64
N PHE A 129 22.79 -22.54 5.52
CA PHE A 129 21.40 -22.12 5.39
C PHE A 129 20.48 -23.29 5.05
N ARG A 130 19.24 -23.22 5.52
CA ARG A 130 18.20 -24.19 5.18
C ARG A 130 17.86 -24.08 3.69
N LYS A 131 17.67 -25.25 3.05
CA LYS A 131 17.23 -25.32 1.65
C LYS A 131 15.87 -25.99 1.59
N TYR A 132 14.96 -25.37 0.84
CA TYR A 132 13.59 -25.84 0.69
C TYR A 132 13.30 -26.25 -0.77
N ASN A 133 12.34 -27.16 -0.93
CA ASN A 133 11.90 -27.58 -2.27
C ASN A 133 11.05 -26.52 -2.97
N LYS A 134 10.37 -25.67 -2.19
CA LYS A 134 9.50 -24.58 -2.67
C LYS A 134 9.64 -23.37 -1.74
N PRO A 135 9.45 -22.14 -2.23
CA PRO A 135 9.43 -20.93 -1.39
C PRO A 135 8.44 -21.03 -0.23
N GLN A 136 7.26 -21.62 -0.47
CA GLN A 136 6.22 -21.83 0.54
C GLN A 136 6.75 -22.40 1.84
N HIS A 137 7.61 -23.42 1.77
CA HIS A 137 8.17 -24.06 2.97
C HIS A 137 9.09 -23.12 3.77
N SER A 138 9.68 -22.10 3.12
CA SER A 138 10.47 -21.10 3.84
C SER A 138 9.57 -20.09 4.58
N PHE A 139 8.37 -19.80 4.06
CA PHE A 139 7.37 -18.97 4.75
C PHE A 139 6.82 -19.70 5.97
N GLU A 140 6.44 -20.97 5.82
CA GLU A 140 5.99 -21.83 6.91
C GLU A 140 7.05 -21.96 8.02
N ASP A 141 8.29 -22.23 7.66
CA ASP A 141 9.40 -22.39 8.62
C ASP A 141 9.78 -21.07 9.30
N HIS A 142 9.66 -19.94 8.59
CA HIS A 142 9.86 -18.61 9.16
C HIS A 142 8.83 -18.28 10.24
N THR A 143 7.55 -18.49 9.97
CA THR A 143 6.51 -18.23 10.96
C THR A 143 6.60 -19.20 12.14
N ASP A 144 6.94 -20.46 11.88
CA ASP A 144 7.25 -21.45 12.92
C ASP A 144 8.46 -21.05 13.78
N PHE A 145 9.51 -20.51 13.16
CA PHE A 145 10.69 -20.01 13.87
C PHE A 145 10.32 -18.87 14.83
N LEU A 146 9.48 -17.95 14.41
CA LEU A 146 9.02 -16.87 15.29
C LEU A 146 8.10 -17.40 16.41
N MET A 147 7.18 -18.31 16.11
CA MET A 147 6.29 -18.89 17.13
C MET A 147 7.04 -19.69 18.21
N ARG A 148 8.10 -20.43 17.83
CA ARG A 148 8.87 -21.26 18.77
C ARG A 148 9.89 -20.48 19.58
N GLY A 149 10.30 -19.32 19.11
CA GLY A 149 11.33 -18.53 19.76
C GLY A 149 10.80 -17.74 20.95
N SER A 150 11.17 -18.17 22.19
CA SER A 150 10.70 -17.52 23.43
C SER A 150 10.94 -16.00 23.46
N ARG A 151 12.00 -15.52 22.81
CA ARG A 151 12.29 -14.08 22.71
C ARG A 151 11.27 -13.31 21.88
N TYR A 152 10.47 -13.99 21.05
CA TYR A 152 9.41 -13.40 20.23
C TYR A 152 8.01 -13.52 20.87
N ALA A 153 7.86 -14.24 21.98
CA ALA A 153 6.55 -14.54 22.57
C ALA A 153 5.70 -13.30 22.83
N PHE A 154 6.32 -12.20 23.27
CA PHE A 154 5.61 -10.94 23.54
C PHE A 154 5.02 -10.28 22.29
N LEU A 155 5.48 -10.63 21.08
CA LEU A 155 4.92 -10.10 19.83
C LEU A 155 3.48 -10.56 19.63
N PHE A 156 3.15 -11.74 20.08
CA PHE A 156 1.82 -12.33 19.94
C PHE A 156 0.77 -11.74 20.90
N GLU A 157 1.19 -10.83 21.79
CA GLU A 157 0.31 -10.00 22.61
C GLU A 157 -0.07 -8.67 21.91
N LEU A 158 0.59 -8.35 20.79
CA LEU A 158 0.33 -7.15 19.99
C LEU A 158 -0.91 -7.35 19.10
N ASP A 159 -1.59 -6.25 18.77
CA ASP A 159 -2.63 -6.26 17.74
C ASP A 159 -2.01 -6.66 16.38
N PRO A 160 -2.53 -7.70 15.70
CA PRO A 160 -2.06 -8.07 14.37
C PRO A 160 -2.16 -6.95 13.33
N GLY A 161 -3.05 -5.98 13.52
CA GLY A 161 -3.15 -4.80 12.65
C GLY A 161 -2.10 -3.71 12.95
N ASP A 162 -1.37 -3.79 14.07
CA ASP A 162 -0.32 -2.84 14.43
C ASP A 162 1.06 -3.31 13.94
N TYR A 163 1.24 -3.32 12.62
CA TYR A 163 2.52 -3.69 12.02
C TYR A 163 3.71 -2.85 12.51
N LYS A 164 3.47 -1.60 12.97
CA LYS A 164 4.55 -0.73 13.49
C LYS A 164 5.11 -1.26 14.80
N SER A 165 4.24 -1.67 15.71
CA SER A 165 4.65 -2.30 16.97
C SER A 165 5.29 -3.65 16.72
N TRP A 166 4.79 -4.44 15.76
CA TRP A 166 5.40 -5.70 15.33
C TRP A 166 6.83 -5.48 14.79
N ALA A 167 7.05 -4.54 13.87
CA ALA A 167 8.37 -4.25 13.31
C ALA A 167 9.38 -3.82 14.39
N ARG A 168 8.97 -2.92 15.30
CA ARG A 168 9.79 -2.48 16.43
C ARG A 168 10.06 -3.63 17.40
N GLY A 169 9.06 -4.46 17.65
CA GLY A 169 9.16 -5.64 18.49
C GLY A 169 10.14 -6.66 17.95
N LEU A 170 10.14 -6.96 16.64
CA LEU A 170 11.12 -7.82 15.98
C LEU A 170 12.55 -7.30 16.18
N LYS A 171 12.76 -5.99 15.99
CA LYS A 171 14.06 -5.36 16.28
C LYS A 171 14.46 -5.51 17.74
N LYS A 172 13.55 -5.24 18.68
CA LYS A 172 13.77 -5.39 20.12
C LYS A 172 14.09 -6.85 20.49
N ALA A 173 13.44 -7.81 19.88
CA ALA A 173 13.71 -9.24 20.07
C ALA A 173 15.05 -9.70 19.48
N GLY A 174 15.76 -8.83 18.75
CA GLY A 174 17.04 -9.15 18.12
C GLY A 174 16.89 -10.03 16.87
N TYR A 175 15.82 -9.85 16.10
CA TYR A 175 15.68 -10.54 14.81
C TYR A 175 16.79 -10.11 13.85
N ALA A 176 17.11 -8.84 13.80
CA ALA A 176 18.21 -8.28 13.02
C ALA A 176 19.08 -7.33 13.86
N THR A 177 20.37 -7.22 13.52
CA THR A 177 21.33 -6.34 14.18
C THR A 177 21.26 -4.90 13.70
N ALA A 178 20.88 -4.66 12.44
CA ALA A 178 20.80 -3.33 11.83
C ALA A 178 19.94 -2.37 12.66
N PRO A 179 20.42 -1.17 13.00
CA PRO A 179 19.71 -0.23 13.87
C PRO A 179 18.39 0.26 13.25
N ASP A 180 18.34 0.39 11.93
CA ASP A 180 17.23 0.88 11.12
C ASP A 180 16.27 -0.22 10.64
N TYR A 181 16.41 -1.46 11.13
CA TYR A 181 15.63 -2.61 10.67
C TYR A 181 14.12 -2.38 10.73
N ALA A 182 13.63 -1.89 11.86
CA ALA A 182 12.21 -1.62 12.05
C ALA A 182 11.70 -0.56 11.07
N ASP A 183 12.46 0.52 10.86
CA ASP A 183 12.08 1.60 9.96
C ASP A 183 12.08 1.14 8.50
N ARG A 184 13.01 0.27 8.11
CA ARG A 184 13.03 -0.36 6.78
C ARG A 184 11.80 -1.23 6.55
N LEU A 185 11.39 -2.05 7.52
CA LEU A 185 10.17 -2.85 7.43
C LEU A 185 8.93 -1.96 7.31
N ILE A 186 8.80 -0.97 8.19
CA ILE A 186 7.69 -0.02 8.17
C ILE A 186 7.61 0.69 6.81
N LYS A 187 8.76 1.16 6.31
CA LYS A 187 8.81 1.81 4.99
C LYS A 187 8.35 0.88 3.87
N ILE A 188 8.79 -0.38 3.83
CA ILE A 188 8.35 -1.36 2.82
C ILE A 188 6.84 -1.60 2.95
N ILE A 189 6.33 -1.78 4.16
CA ILE A 189 4.90 -1.99 4.41
C ILE A 189 4.08 -0.80 3.92
N GLU A 190 4.53 0.42 4.18
CA GLU A 190 3.83 1.64 3.78
C GLU A 190 3.95 1.92 2.28
N ASP A 191 5.14 1.76 1.69
CA ASP A 191 5.37 1.98 0.26
C ASP A 191 4.56 1.01 -0.61
N GLU A 192 4.48 -0.27 -0.21
CA GLU A 192 3.77 -1.33 -0.93
C GLU A 192 2.34 -1.55 -0.39
N MET A 193 1.91 -0.77 0.60
CA MET A 193 0.62 -0.87 1.30
C MET A 193 0.30 -2.30 1.76
N LEU A 194 1.29 -2.99 2.32
CA LEU A 194 1.16 -4.40 2.70
C LEU A 194 0.18 -4.61 3.86
N TYR A 195 -0.05 -3.58 4.69
CA TYR A 195 -1.02 -3.59 5.79
C TYR A 195 -2.45 -3.97 5.35
N ARG A 196 -2.77 -3.81 4.05
CA ARG A 196 -4.06 -4.23 3.49
C ARG A 196 -4.31 -5.74 3.55
N PHE A 197 -3.28 -6.52 3.80
CA PHE A 197 -3.35 -7.97 3.92
C PHE A 197 -3.48 -8.45 5.36
N ASP A 198 -3.46 -7.54 6.35
CA ASP A 198 -3.47 -7.88 7.78
C ASP A 198 -4.88 -8.08 8.35
N ASP A 199 -5.91 -8.05 7.54
CA ASP A 199 -7.29 -8.27 7.99
C ASP A 199 -7.63 -9.77 8.00
N PRO A 200 -7.88 -10.40 9.20
CA PRO A 200 -8.26 -11.79 9.30
C PRO A 200 -9.63 -12.01 8.61
N GLY A 201 -9.65 -12.74 7.53
CA GLY A 201 -10.85 -12.98 6.72
C GLY A 201 -10.93 -12.10 5.47
N SER A 202 -9.97 -11.26 5.23
CA SER A 202 -9.75 -10.64 3.93
C SER A 202 -9.51 -11.76 2.91
N SER A 203 -10.53 -12.02 2.08
CA SER A 203 -10.23 -12.61 0.78
C SER A 203 -9.29 -11.62 0.11
N THR A 204 -8.06 -12.05 -0.19
CA THR A 204 -7.01 -11.22 -0.80
C THR A 204 -7.65 -10.24 -1.76
N PRO A 205 -7.43 -8.93 -1.60
CA PRO A 205 -7.84 -7.98 -2.62
C PRO A 205 -7.19 -8.48 -3.92
N SER A 206 -8.00 -8.94 -4.87
CA SER A 206 -7.49 -9.50 -6.11
C SER A 206 -6.66 -8.42 -6.80
N LEU A 207 -5.34 -8.56 -6.75
CA LEU A 207 -4.44 -7.75 -7.55
C LEU A 207 -4.64 -8.04 -9.05
N THR A 208 -5.35 -9.14 -9.36
CA THR A 208 -5.62 -9.61 -10.73
C THR A 208 -6.91 -9.07 -11.34
N GLY A 209 -7.52 -8.06 -10.76
CA GLY A 209 -8.65 -7.35 -11.36
C GLY A 209 -8.24 -6.57 -12.61
N GLY A 210 -7.81 -7.26 -13.65
CA GLY A 210 -7.46 -6.69 -14.94
C GLY A 210 -6.07 -7.08 -15.41
N LYS A 211 -6.00 -7.98 -16.38
CA LYS A 211 -4.78 -8.29 -17.15
C LYS A 211 -4.45 -7.11 -18.08
N GLY A 212 -3.79 -6.08 -17.57
CA GLY A 212 -3.37 -4.96 -18.41
C GLY A 212 -2.77 -3.80 -17.57
N PRO A 213 -2.00 -2.89 -18.21
CA PRO A 213 -1.46 -1.73 -17.52
C PRO A 213 -2.60 -0.87 -16.99
N VAL A 214 -2.53 -0.46 -15.73
CA VAL A 214 -3.39 0.58 -15.17
C VAL A 214 -2.96 1.89 -15.81
N LEU A 215 -3.90 2.60 -16.42
CA LEU A 215 -3.66 3.88 -17.08
C LEU A 215 -4.22 5.01 -16.22
N ASP A 216 -3.51 6.12 -16.15
CA ASP A 216 -3.99 7.35 -15.52
C ASP A 216 -5.10 8.03 -16.38
N LYS A 217 -5.66 9.14 -15.89
CA LYS A 217 -6.68 9.92 -16.62
C LYS A 217 -6.19 10.44 -18.00
N LYS A 218 -4.88 10.41 -18.26
CA LYS A 218 -4.26 10.82 -19.52
C LYS A 218 -3.83 9.63 -20.38
N GLY A 219 -4.21 8.41 -20.01
CA GLY A 219 -3.87 7.18 -20.76
C GLY A 219 -2.42 6.73 -20.61
N ARG A 220 -1.66 7.20 -19.62
CA ARG A 220 -0.27 6.82 -19.38
C ARG A 220 -0.20 5.65 -18.41
N PRO A 221 0.71 4.67 -18.61
CA PRO A 221 0.89 3.58 -17.67
C PRO A 221 1.25 4.09 -16.27
N VAL A 222 0.54 3.61 -15.27
CA VAL A 222 0.80 3.91 -13.87
C VAL A 222 1.79 2.90 -13.32
N THR A 223 2.90 3.38 -12.80
CA THR A 223 4.05 2.57 -12.40
C THR A 223 4.17 2.40 -10.89
N ASN A 224 3.57 3.30 -10.11
CA ASN A 224 3.58 3.25 -8.66
C ASN A 224 2.50 2.28 -8.13
N ALA A 225 2.87 1.32 -7.27
CA ALA A 225 1.96 0.33 -6.70
C ALA A 225 0.78 0.97 -5.96
N ARG A 226 1.07 2.01 -5.16
CA ARG A 226 0.06 2.75 -4.40
C ARG A 226 -0.95 3.44 -5.31
N GLU A 227 -0.46 4.13 -6.34
CA GLU A 227 -1.31 4.80 -7.33
C GLU A 227 -2.18 3.78 -8.09
N ARG A 228 -1.61 2.66 -8.54
CA ARG A 228 -2.35 1.58 -9.21
C ARG A 228 -3.42 0.97 -8.30
N PHE A 229 -3.10 0.75 -7.03
CA PHE A 229 -4.05 0.21 -6.07
C PHE A 229 -5.25 1.13 -5.87
N VAL A 230 -5.02 2.44 -5.67
CA VAL A 230 -6.11 3.40 -5.53
C VAL A 230 -6.90 3.55 -6.83
N LEU A 231 -6.23 3.63 -7.98
CA LEU A 231 -6.90 3.74 -9.29
C LEU A 231 -7.78 2.53 -9.61
N ARG A 232 -7.36 1.30 -9.25
CA ARG A 232 -8.19 0.09 -9.41
C ARG A 232 -9.44 0.10 -8.52
N ARG A 233 -9.41 0.83 -7.41
CA ARG A 233 -10.54 0.98 -6.48
C ARG A 233 -11.49 2.11 -6.84
N ILE A 234 -11.15 2.93 -7.83
CA ILE A 234 -12.05 3.98 -8.31
C ILE A 234 -13.31 3.34 -8.88
N GLN A 235 -14.43 3.69 -8.30
CA GLN A 235 -15.73 3.17 -8.66
C GLN A 235 -16.56 4.22 -9.38
N ASN A 236 -17.31 3.75 -10.36
CA ASN A 236 -18.27 4.55 -11.12
C ASN A 236 -19.62 3.82 -11.26
N GLU A 237 -20.02 3.06 -10.25
CA GLU A 237 -21.20 2.18 -10.20
C GLU A 237 -22.52 2.91 -10.57
N GLY A 238 -22.64 3.41 -11.79
CA GLY A 238 -23.77 4.24 -12.21
C GLY A 238 -23.85 5.59 -11.49
N THR A 239 -22.81 5.97 -10.76
CA THR A 239 -22.72 7.20 -10.00
C THR A 239 -22.30 8.37 -10.89
N ARG A 240 -22.68 9.58 -10.50
CA ARG A 240 -22.38 10.83 -11.23
C ARG A 240 -21.01 11.41 -10.88
N VAL A 241 -20.40 10.89 -9.82
CA VAL A 241 -19.11 11.33 -9.29
C VAL A 241 -18.30 10.11 -8.90
N VAL A 242 -17.03 10.09 -9.29
CA VAL A 242 -16.11 9.01 -8.97
C VAL A 242 -15.72 9.03 -7.49
N PHE A 243 -15.60 7.87 -6.90
CA PHE A 243 -15.24 7.70 -5.50
C PHE A 243 -14.35 6.46 -5.31
N VAL A 244 -13.69 6.40 -4.16
CA VAL A 244 -13.01 5.21 -3.64
C VAL A 244 -13.77 4.77 -2.38
N ARG A 245 -14.00 3.46 -2.19
CA ARG A 245 -14.49 2.95 -0.91
C ARG A 245 -13.32 2.88 0.06
N PHE A 246 -13.47 3.54 1.20
CA PHE A 246 -12.47 3.56 2.25
C PHE A 246 -12.32 2.15 2.84
N GLN A 247 -11.09 1.66 2.96
CA GLN A 247 -10.79 0.34 3.52
C GLN A 247 -10.02 0.50 4.82
N LYS A 248 -10.04 -0.53 5.66
CA LYS A 248 -9.24 -0.58 6.89
C LYS A 248 -7.76 -0.31 6.54
N GLY A 249 -7.14 0.60 7.27
CA GLY A 249 -5.75 1.02 7.05
C GLY A 249 -5.54 2.09 5.97
N ASP A 250 -6.58 2.50 5.23
CA ASP A 250 -6.48 3.65 4.35
C ASP A 250 -6.21 4.94 5.13
N ARG A 251 -5.51 5.87 4.46
CA ARG A 251 -5.31 7.24 4.93
C ARG A 251 -5.67 8.20 3.81
N LEU A 252 -6.35 9.29 4.14
CA LEU A 252 -6.80 10.28 3.15
C LEU A 252 -5.62 10.89 2.39
N GLU A 253 -4.48 11.12 3.06
CA GLU A 253 -3.26 11.61 2.44
C GLU A 253 -2.77 10.65 1.34
N TYR A 254 -2.79 9.34 1.60
CA TYR A 254 -2.33 8.34 0.63
C TYR A 254 -3.27 8.24 -0.57
N ILE A 255 -4.58 8.37 -0.36
CA ILE A 255 -5.56 8.42 -1.45
C ILE A 255 -5.34 9.68 -2.28
N ALA A 256 -5.15 10.83 -1.63
CA ALA A 256 -4.89 12.10 -2.30
C ALA A 256 -3.61 12.05 -3.14
N ASP A 257 -2.49 11.67 -2.55
CA ASP A 257 -1.19 11.57 -3.22
C ASP A 257 -1.24 10.62 -4.44
N SER A 258 -1.90 9.46 -4.29
CA SER A 258 -2.06 8.49 -5.37
C SER A 258 -2.86 9.01 -6.56
N LEU A 259 -3.63 10.05 -6.36
CA LEU A 259 -4.46 10.67 -7.39
C LEU A 259 -3.94 12.05 -7.81
N HIS A 260 -2.74 12.42 -7.34
CA HIS A 260 -2.14 13.74 -7.56
C HIS A 260 -3.05 14.89 -7.11
N LEU A 261 -3.76 14.69 -6.00
CA LEU A 261 -4.60 15.67 -5.34
C LEU A 261 -3.92 16.16 -4.05
N SER A 262 -4.22 17.36 -3.61
CA SER A 262 -3.93 17.74 -2.24
C SER A 262 -4.97 17.13 -1.29
N THR A 263 -4.56 16.82 -0.05
CA THR A 263 -5.50 16.38 1.01
C THR A 263 -6.62 17.40 1.19
N ALA A 264 -6.31 18.70 1.13
CA ALA A 264 -7.31 19.76 1.19
C ALA A 264 -8.36 19.67 0.08
N ALA A 265 -7.96 19.36 -1.16
CA ALA A 265 -8.91 19.16 -2.26
C ALA A 265 -9.80 17.93 -2.00
N LEU A 266 -9.22 16.83 -1.49
CA LEU A 266 -9.98 15.63 -1.15
C LEU A 266 -11.01 15.91 -0.04
N LEU A 267 -10.63 16.65 1.01
CA LEU A 267 -11.54 17.08 2.06
C LEU A 267 -12.68 17.95 1.48
N GLN A 268 -12.35 18.91 0.62
CA GLN A 268 -13.33 19.78 -0.04
C GLN A 268 -14.33 19.01 -0.93
N PHE A 269 -13.87 18.00 -1.67
CA PHE A 269 -14.77 17.17 -2.50
C PHE A 269 -15.79 16.40 -1.67
N ASN A 270 -15.46 16.13 -0.40
CA ASN A 270 -16.31 15.40 0.53
C ASN A 270 -17.09 16.32 1.49
N ASP A 271 -17.00 17.65 1.34
CA ASP A 271 -17.57 18.64 2.27
C ASP A 271 -17.09 18.46 3.72
N TRP A 272 -15.85 18.01 3.92
CA TRP A 272 -15.19 17.93 5.22
C TRP A 272 -14.40 19.22 5.49
N THR A 273 -14.56 19.80 6.68
CA THR A 273 -13.91 21.07 7.06
C THR A 273 -12.56 20.88 7.75
N HIS A 274 -12.30 19.67 8.23
CA HIS A 274 -11.07 19.27 8.92
C HIS A 274 -10.85 17.78 8.70
N GLU A 275 -9.73 17.26 9.14
CA GLU A 275 -9.45 15.84 9.10
C GLU A 275 -10.52 15.08 9.90
N VAL A 276 -11.07 14.03 9.27
CA VAL A 276 -12.16 13.22 9.83
C VAL A 276 -11.72 11.76 9.88
N VAL A 277 -12.29 11.03 10.82
CA VAL A 277 -12.19 9.57 10.83
C VAL A 277 -13.24 9.04 9.87
N VAL A 278 -12.80 8.47 8.76
CA VAL A 278 -13.66 7.85 7.75
C VAL A 278 -13.88 6.39 8.13
N ALA A 279 -15.13 5.94 8.16
CA ALA A 279 -15.43 4.56 8.45
C ALA A 279 -15.14 3.65 7.24
N GLU A 280 -14.81 2.39 7.52
CA GLU A 280 -14.64 1.38 6.48
C GLU A 280 -15.92 1.24 5.65
N GLY A 281 -15.78 1.13 4.32
CA GLY A 281 -16.90 1.06 3.37
C GLY A 281 -17.47 2.41 2.97
N GLU A 282 -17.14 3.51 3.65
CA GLU A 282 -17.59 4.85 3.26
C GLU A 282 -17.02 5.26 1.90
N ARG A 283 -17.80 6.10 1.19
CA ARG A 283 -17.38 6.68 -0.09
C ARG A 283 -16.52 7.91 0.14
N VAL A 284 -15.30 7.87 -0.35
CA VAL A 284 -14.42 9.03 -0.45
C VAL A 284 -14.45 9.53 -1.90
N TYR A 285 -15.10 10.64 -2.14
CA TYR A 285 -15.18 11.24 -3.47
C TYR A 285 -13.82 11.82 -3.86
N VAL A 286 -13.36 11.43 -5.03
CA VAL A 286 -12.06 11.84 -5.59
C VAL A 286 -12.23 12.85 -6.74
N ASP A 287 -13.44 13.35 -6.91
CA ASP A 287 -13.81 14.45 -7.83
C ASP A 287 -14.93 15.28 -7.19
N GLU A 288 -15.12 16.49 -7.68
CA GLU A 288 -16.12 17.40 -7.15
C GLU A 288 -17.54 16.84 -7.23
N LYS A 289 -18.26 16.86 -6.11
CA LYS A 289 -19.68 16.52 -6.08
C LYS A 289 -20.48 17.53 -6.92
N LYS A 290 -21.60 17.10 -7.44
CA LYS A 290 -22.42 17.92 -8.35
C LYS A 290 -23.19 19.04 -7.63
N GLY A 291 -23.46 20.10 -8.32
CA GLY A 291 -24.24 21.22 -7.78
C GLY A 291 -25.75 20.95 -7.65
N ARG A 292 -26.22 19.75 -8.09
CA ARG A 292 -27.65 19.33 -8.03
C ARG A 292 -27.74 17.81 -7.98
N GLY A 293 -28.77 17.28 -7.32
CA GLY A 293 -29.04 15.83 -7.27
C GLY A 293 -29.53 15.27 -8.60
N ALA A 294 -29.53 13.93 -8.73
CA ALA A 294 -30.09 13.23 -9.87
C ALA A 294 -31.63 13.34 -9.90
N ALA A 295 -32.26 13.13 -8.76
CA ALA A 295 -33.70 13.31 -8.56
C ALA A 295 -34.06 14.78 -8.27
N LYS A 296 -35.36 15.09 -8.18
CA LYS A 296 -35.86 16.42 -7.74
C LYS A 296 -35.79 16.56 -6.23
N THR A 297 -36.18 15.50 -5.52
CA THR A 297 -36.24 15.42 -4.05
C THR A 297 -35.76 14.05 -3.59
N THR A 298 -35.48 13.93 -2.30
CA THR A 298 -35.21 12.67 -1.60
C THR A 298 -35.84 12.72 -0.21
N VAL A 299 -36.06 11.56 0.41
CA VAL A 299 -36.64 11.46 1.75
C VAL A 299 -35.51 11.13 2.72
N VAL A 300 -35.52 11.76 3.89
CA VAL A 300 -34.58 11.53 4.98
C VAL A 300 -34.84 10.18 5.62
N ARG A 301 -33.78 9.38 5.74
CA ARG A 301 -33.79 8.03 6.34
C ARG A 301 -33.35 8.11 7.80
N VAL A 302 -33.61 7.03 8.54
CA VAL A 302 -33.15 6.90 9.94
C VAL A 302 -31.63 7.08 10.01
N GLY A 303 -31.18 7.95 10.90
CA GLY A 303 -29.76 8.25 11.13
C GLY A 303 -29.09 9.16 10.10
N GLU A 304 -29.80 9.66 9.09
CA GLU A 304 -29.21 10.56 8.11
C GLU A 304 -29.10 12.00 8.62
N THR A 305 -28.00 12.63 8.28
CA THR A 305 -27.71 14.05 8.45
C THR A 305 -27.72 14.73 7.08
N MET A 306 -27.75 16.07 7.03
CA MET A 306 -27.59 16.79 5.76
C MET A 306 -26.30 16.41 5.03
N HIS A 307 -25.21 16.13 5.78
CA HIS A 307 -23.95 15.69 5.19
C HIS A 307 -24.11 14.30 4.56
N SER A 308 -24.64 13.29 5.28
CA SER A 308 -24.81 11.94 4.75
C SER A 308 -25.76 11.90 3.53
N ILE A 309 -26.80 12.75 3.53
CA ILE A 309 -27.67 12.96 2.35
C ILE A 309 -26.85 13.52 1.18
N SER A 310 -25.98 14.52 1.44
CA SER A 310 -25.11 15.09 0.39
C SER A 310 -24.16 14.04 -0.19
N GLN A 311 -23.65 13.15 0.64
CA GLN A 311 -22.81 12.02 0.22
C GLN A 311 -23.62 11.02 -0.63
N ARG A 312 -24.78 10.61 -0.16
CA ARG A 312 -25.66 9.67 -0.88
C ARG A 312 -26.11 10.20 -2.22
N GLU A 313 -26.53 11.47 -2.27
CA GLU A 313 -27.04 12.12 -3.49
C GLU A 313 -25.92 12.71 -4.37
N GLN A 314 -24.65 12.58 -3.97
CA GLN A 314 -23.47 13.02 -4.72
C GLN A 314 -23.51 14.51 -5.08
N MET A 315 -24.01 15.33 -4.19
CA MET A 315 -24.13 16.75 -4.40
C MET A 315 -23.44 17.57 -3.27
N LYS A 316 -23.01 18.78 -3.62
CA LYS A 316 -22.37 19.68 -2.66
C LYS A 316 -23.31 20.02 -1.52
N LEU A 317 -22.86 19.84 -0.27
CA LEU A 317 -23.62 20.10 0.94
C LEU A 317 -24.15 21.54 1.00
N ALA A 318 -23.32 22.52 0.62
CA ALA A 318 -23.74 23.93 0.58
C ALA A 318 -24.92 24.17 -0.38
N LYS A 319 -25.01 23.40 -1.49
CA LYS A 319 -26.15 23.50 -2.40
C LYS A 319 -27.40 22.84 -1.84
N LEU A 320 -27.22 21.77 -1.06
CA LEU A 320 -28.31 21.08 -0.38
C LEU A 320 -28.98 22.02 0.65
N TYR A 321 -28.22 22.68 1.50
CA TYR A 321 -28.74 23.72 2.40
C TYR A 321 -29.46 24.83 1.62
N LYS A 322 -28.81 25.37 0.57
CA LYS A 322 -29.34 26.51 -0.22
C LYS A 322 -30.67 26.16 -0.92
N PHE A 323 -30.88 24.95 -1.42
CA PHE A 323 -32.10 24.56 -2.13
C PHE A 323 -33.30 24.38 -1.20
N ASN A 324 -33.05 24.13 0.09
CA ASN A 324 -34.05 23.90 1.11
C ASN A 324 -34.30 25.12 2.00
N ASP A 325 -33.55 26.19 1.77
CA ASP A 325 -33.57 27.43 2.58
C ASP A 325 -33.24 27.13 4.07
N PHE A 326 -32.38 26.14 4.34
CA PHE A 326 -31.96 25.75 5.67
C PHE A 326 -30.67 26.47 6.09
N PRO A 327 -30.53 26.83 7.37
CA PRO A 327 -29.26 27.29 7.90
C PRO A 327 -28.22 26.16 7.93
N VAL A 328 -26.94 26.54 7.84
CA VAL A 328 -25.84 25.56 8.02
C VAL A 328 -25.94 24.91 9.40
N GLY A 329 -25.81 23.59 9.47
CA GLY A 329 -25.96 22.83 10.70
C GLY A 329 -27.39 22.33 10.98
N TYR A 330 -28.37 22.70 10.16
CA TYR A 330 -29.72 22.14 10.29
C TYR A 330 -29.70 20.61 10.22
N GLN A 331 -30.44 19.98 11.14
CA GLN A 331 -30.61 18.53 11.18
C GLN A 331 -32.03 18.19 10.74
N PRO A 332 -32.24 17.47 9.63
CA PRO A 332 -33.55 17.09 9.15
C PRO A 332 -34.13 15.95 10.00
N MET A 333 -35.45 15.84 10.04
CA MET A 333 -36.16 14.73 10.69
C MET A 333 -36.39 13.58 9.69
N VAL A 334 -36.47 12.36 10.21
CA VAL A 334 -36.81 11.19 9.42
C VAL A 334 -38.18 11.38 8.75
N GLY A 335 -38.24 11.16 7.44
CA GLY A 335 -39.43 11.36 6.63
C GLY A 335 -39.52 12.74 5.94
N ASP A 336 -38.67 13.70 6.32
CA ASP A 336 -38.63 15.00 5.63
C ASP A 336 -38.28 14.83 4.16
N GLU A 337 -38.95 15.63 3.32
CA GLU A 337 -38.64 15.70 1.88
C GLU A 337 -37.61 16.80 1.60
N ILE A 338 -36.43 16.42 1.18
CA ILE A 338 -35.29 17.31 0.90
C ILE A 338 -35.19 17.56 -0.61
N ARG A 339 -35.18 18.84 -0.98
CA ARG A 339 -35.00 19.28 -2.38
C ARG A 339 -33.55 19.14 -2.81
N LEU A 340 -33.36 18.47 -3.95
CA LEU A 340 -32.04 18.24 -4.55
C LEU A 340 -31.78 19.13 -5.76
N ARG A 341 -32.75 19.97 -6.12
CA ARG A 341 -32.66 20.95 -7.23
C ARG A 341 -33.32 22.25 -6.84
N ARG A 342 -32.85 23.33 -7.43
CA ARG A 342 -33.47 24.66 -7.27
C ARG A 342 -34.90 24.62 -7.83
N LEU A 343 -35.87 25.21 -7.13
CA LEU A 343 -37.20 25.45 -7.67
C LEU A 343 -37.10 26.35 -8.92
N SER A 344 -37.91 26.05 -9.95
CA SER A 344 -38.03 26.95 -11.09
C SER A 344 -38.64 28.26 -10.62
N LEU A 345 -38.22 29.37 -11.24
CA LEU A 345 -38.71 30.73 -10.92
C LEU A 345 -40.23 30.81 -10.87
N LEU A 346 -40.93 30.11 -11.77
CA LEU A 346 -42.41 30.05 -11.86
C LEU A 346 -43.05 29.39 -10.62
N LYS A 347 -42.40 28.46 -9.94
CA LYS A 347 -42.92 27.84 -8.68
C LYS A 347 -42.59 28.71 -7.44
N ARG A 348 -41.52 29.51 -7.50
CA ARG A 348 -41.12 30.39 -6.39
C ARG A 348 -42.06 31.56 -6.18
N VAL A 349 -42.74 32.01 -7.25
CA VAL A 349 -43.71 33.12 -7.21
C VAL A 349 -45.11 32.64 -6.79
N ARG A 350 -45.46 31.33 -6.98
CA ARG A 350 -46.79 30.80 -6.61
C ARG A 350 -46.87 30.22 -5.18
N GLY A 351 -45.80 30.22 -4.45
CA GLY A 351 -45.71 29.69 -3.08
C GLY A 351 -45.53 30.78 -2.00
N LYS A 352 -45.88 32.04 -2.30
CA LYS A 352 -46.07 33.13 -1.32
C LYS A 352 -47.55 33.41 -1.18
#